data_cc74de2d92caf66b9aa837f38d608d5c
#
_entry.id   cc74de2d92caf66b9aa837f38d608d5c
#
_cell.length_a   1.000
_cell.length_b   1.000
_cell.length_c   1.000
_cell.angle_alpha   90.00
_cell.angle_beta   90.00
_cell.angle_gamma   90.00
#
_symmetry.space_group_name_H-M   'P 1'
#
loop_
_entity.id
_entity.type
_entity.pdbx_description
1 polymer ?
#
loop_
_entity_poly.entity_id
_entity_poly.type
_entity_poly.pdbx_seq_one_letter_code
_entity_poly.pdbx_strand_id
1 'polypeptide(L)'
;MHNDDLDTEINQMVAELATAKIQSRIHRQDGDLSLANVEMEMVAGFETQLAEKQAQRDALVIRSPISGRVFQRNLSDLSGSFIKRGDAVMSVAAQDTKELVVSVDQRDLESIKANVGHDVRVMLPGRPVFASSIERVDPRATDQTTEPRLCANSGGPLPVKPNPNSKPGDNSESSFVLLSPRFDAYVSLDPSVGSQIHAGQRCQVFFSATEQSLGSYFFLATSEWLKNKIELAVETTTM
;
A
#
# COMPACT_ATOMS: atom_id res chain seq x y z
N MET A 1 -0.61 -7.25 23.19
CA MET A 1 -2.03 -7.54 23.45
C MET A 1 -2.08 -8.60 24.53
N HIS A 2 -3.18 -8.70 25.29
CA HIS A 2 -3.35 -9.71 26.33
C HIS A 2 -4.65 -10.45 26.08
N ASN A 3 -4.68 -11.76 26.36
CA ASN A 3 -5.87 -12.62 26.24
C ASN A 3 -5.86 -13.62 27.38
N ASP A 4 -6.66 -13.32 28.40
CA ASP A 4 -6.76 -14.10 29.63
C ASP A 4 -7.31 -15.51 29.39
N ASP A 5 -8.23 -15.66 28.42
CA ASP A 5 -8.80 -16.95 28.08
C ASP A 5 -7.75 -17.90 27.51
N LEU A 6 -6.89 -17.37 26.62
CA LEU A 6 -5.79 -18.15 26.02
C LEU A 6 -4.75 -18.60 27.06
N ASP A 7 -4.42 -17.72 28.01
CA ASP A 7 -3.49 -18.06 29.09
C ASP A 7 -4.09 -19.13 30.01
N THR A 8 -5.40 -19.09 30.25
CA THR A 8 -6.12 -20.10 31.03
C THR A 8 -6.12 -21.45 30.30
N GLU A 9 -6.40 -21.47 28.99
CA GLU A 9 -6.36 -22.69 28.16
C GLU A 9 -4.96 -23.31 28.14
N ILE A 10 -3.91 -22.50 28.02
CA ILE A 10 -2.52 -22.97 28.06
C ILE A 10 -2.20 -23.63 29.41
N ASN A 11 -2.59 -22.99 30.53
CA ASN A 11 -2.34 -23.53 31.85
C ASN A 11 -3.09 -24.87 32.09
N GLN A 12 -4.34 -24.97 31.62
CA GLN A 12 -5.10 -26.20 31.69
C GLN A 12 -4.43 -27.32 30.88
N MET A 13 -4.02 -27.01 29.66
CA MET A 13 -3.36 -28.01 28.78
C MET A 13 -2.00 -28.45 29.33
N VAL A 14 -1.26 -27.58 29.99
CA VAL A 14 -0.03 -27.95 30.72
C VAL A 14 -0.31 -28.95 31.85
N ALA A 15 -1.42 -28.77 32.57
CA ALA A 15 -1.83 -29.70 33.65
C ALA A 15 -2.26 -31.06 33.10
N GLU A 16 -3.05 -31.07 32.00
CA GLU A 16 -3.46 -32.30 31.32
C GLU A 16 -2.25 -33.07 30.76
N LEU A 17 -1.31 -32.38 30.13
CA LEU A 17 -0.05 -32.97 29.66
C LEU A 17 0.77 -33.58 30.80
N ALA A 18 0.88 -32.91 31.94
CA ALA A 18 1.59 -33.40 33.10
C ALA A 18 0.91 -34.70 33.65
N THR A 19 -0.41 -34.70 33.68
CA THR A 19 -1.19 -35.84 34.13
C THR A 19 -0.99 -37.08 33.21
N ALA A 20 -1.11 -36.90 31.89
CA ALA A 20 -0.88 -37.95 30.92
C ALA A 20 0.56 -38.51 30.99
N LYS A 21 1.55 -37.65 31.16
CA LYS A 21 2.95 -38.06 31.36
C LYS A 21 3.13 -38.93 32.61
N ILE A 22 2.46 -38.61 33.70
CA ILE A 22 2.52 -39.36 34.94
C ILE A 22 1.84 -40.72 34.73
N GLN A 23 0.65 -40.75 34.13
CA GLN A 23 -0.10 -41.99 33.86
C GLN A 23 0.67 -42.95 32.94
N SER A 24 1.26 -42.42 31.85
CA SER A 24 2.13 -43.22 30.96
C SER A 24 3.29 -43.86 31.71
N ARG A 25 3.87 -43.15 32.70
CA ARG A 25 4.96 -43.69 33.53
C ARG A 25 4.49 -44.78 34.47
N ILE A 26 3.34 -44.60 35.10
CA ILE A 26 2.73 -45.59 36.00
C ILE A 26 2.43 -46.87 35.24
N HIS A 27 1.70 -46.80 34.12
CA HIS A 27 1.38 -47.97 33.30
C HIS A 27 2.61 -48.72 32.80
N ARG A 28 3.69 -47.97 32.51
CA ARG A 28 4.96 -48.59 32.14
C ARG A 28 5.63 -49.34 33.30
N GLN A 29 5.52 -48.83 34.54
CA GLN A 29 6.03 -49.51 35.76
C GLN A 29 5.22 -50.74 36.11
N ASP A 30 3.91 -50.70 35.88
CA ASP A 30 2.99 -51.83 36.12
C ASP A 30 3.09 -52.92 35.04
N GLY A 31 3.88 -52.70 33.97
CA GLY A 31 4.07 -53.62 32.87
C GLY A 31 2.98 -53.60 31.80
N ASP A 32 2.05 -52.66 31.90
CA ASP A 32 0.94 -52.50 30.93
C ASP A 32 1.34 -51.61 29.75
N LEU A 33 2.12 -52.19 28.83
CA LEU A 33 2.68 -51.48 27.70
C LEU A 33 1.60 -50.95 26.74
N SER A 34 0.44 -51.61 26.67
CA SER A 34 -0.64 -51.16 25.78
C SER A 34 -1.22 -49.83 26.24
N LEU A 35 -1.53 -49.73 27.54
CA LEU A 35 -2.04 -48.47 28.11
C LEU A 35 -0.96 -47.38 28.12
N ALA A 36 0.29 -47.73 28.40
CA ALA A 36 1.40 -46.78 28.33
C ALA A 36 1.57 -46.19 26.94
N ASN A 37 1.35 -46.95 25.87
CA ASN A 37 1.42 -46.44 24.50
C ASN A 37 0.26 -45.47 24.16
N VAL A 38 -0.97 -45.81 24.62
CA VAL A 38 -2.12 -44.90 24.45
C VAL A 38 -1.88 -43.57 25.13
N GLU A 39 -1.38 -43.59 26.37
CA GLU A 39 -1.03 -42.36 27.09
C GLU A 39 0.09 -41.56 26.39
N MET A 40 1.07 -42.25 25.78
CA MET A 40 2.12 -41.59 25.00
C MET A 40 1.58 -40.89 23.74
N GLU A 41 0.59 -41.49 23.06
CA GLU A 41 -0.09 -40.83 21.93
C GLU A 41 -0.87 -39.60 22.39
N MET A 42 -1.56 -39.68 23.54
CA MET A 42 -2.20 -38.50 24.13
C MET A 42 -1.21 -37.40 24.50
N VAL A 43 -0.05 -37.74 25.07
CA VAL A 43 1.04 -36.79 25.35
C VAL A 43 1.48 -36.06 24.08
N ALA A 44 1.71 -36.82 22.99
CA ALA A 44 2.11 -36.19 21.71
C ALA A 44 1.02 -35.26 21.15
N GLY A 45 -0.26 -35.62 21.30
CA GLY A 45 -1.40 -34.81 20.95
C GLY A 45 -1.44 -33.49 21.75
N PHE A 46 -1.31 -33.59 23.08
CA PHE A 46 -1.28 -32.41 23.95
C PHE A 46 -0.06 -31.51 23.71
N GLU A 47 1.11 -32.08 23.43
CA GLU A 47 2.31 -31.30 23.08
C GLU A 47 2.10 -30.49 21.80
N THR A 48 1.46 -31.08 20.78
CA THR A 48 1.13 -30.38 19.53
C THR A 48 0.15 -29.22 19.76
N GLN A 49 -0.94 -29.52 20.51
CA GLN A 49 -1.93 -28.46 20.82
C GLN A 49 -1.35 -27.34 21.68
N LEU A 50 -0.50 -27.69 22.65
CA LEU A 50 0.19 -26.71 23.49
C LEU A 50 1.11 -25.80 22.65
N ALA A 51 1.85 -26.38 21.70
CA ALA A 51 2.70 -25.61 20.80
C ALA A 51 1.88 -24.64 19.93
N GLU A 52 0.73 -25.09 19.42
CA GLU A 52 -0.18 -24.22 18.66
C GLU A 52 -0.72 -23.06 19.51
N LYS A 53 -1.15 -23.32 20.75
CA LYS A 53 -1.65 -22.29 21.66
C LYS A 53 -0.56 -21.32 22.07
N GLN A 54 0.66 -21.79 22.30
CA GLN A 54 1.82 -20.93 22.57
C GLN A 54 2.15 -20.05 21.37
N ALA A 55 2.12 -20.59 20.14
CA ALA A 55 2.30 -19.79 18.93
C ALA A 55 1.22 -18.71 18.77
N GLN A 56 -0.04 -19.02 19.12
CA GLN A 56 -1.12 -18.02 19.14
C GLN A 56 -0.85 -16.93 20.18
N ARG A 57 -0.37 -17.26 21.37
CA ARG A 57 0.00 -16.29 22.39
C ARG A 57 1.16 -15.42 21.92
N ASP A 58 2.18 -16.00 21.33
CA ASP A 58 3.34 -15.25 20.83
C ASP A 58 2.95 -14.31 19.67
N ALA A 59 1.97 -14.69 18.85
CA ALA A 59 1.39 -13.84 17.81
C ALA A 59 0.61 -12.62 18.35
N LEU A 60 0.26 -12.57 19.65
CA LEU A 60 -0.29 -11.37 20.29
C LEU A 60 0.75 -10.25 20.42
N VAL A 61 2.03 -10.55 20.31
CA VAL A 61 3.11 -9.55 20.30
C VAL A 61 3.38 -9.14 18.85
N ILE A 62 2.67 -8.14 18.39
CA ILE A 62 2.86 -7.59 17.03
C ILE A 62 4.14 -6.76 17.00
N ARG A 63 5.06 -7.10 16.11
CA ARG A 63 6.30 -6.36 15.85
C ARG A 63 6.26 -5.72 14.48
N SER A 64 6.80 -4.49 14.40
CA SER A 64 6.95 -3.82 13.10
C SER A 64 7.99 -4.55 12.25
N PRO A 65 7.70 -4.85 10.97
CA PRO A 65 8.67 -5.45 10.05
C PRO A 65 9.74 -4.46 9.59
N ILE A 66 9.52 -3.16 9.78
CA ILE A 66 10.43 -2.09 9.37
C ILE A 66 10.69 -1.13 10.52
N SER A 67 11.87 -0.51 10.52
CA SER A 67 12.15 0.64 11.37
C SER A 67 11.53 1.89 10.79
N GLY A 68 10.87 2.69 11.63
CA GLY A 68 10.23 3.90 11.12
C GLY A 68 9.39 4.61 12.18
N ARG A 69 8.61 5.57 11.71
CA ARG A 69 7.68 6.33 12.54
C ARG A 69 6.29 5.71 12.50
N VAL A 70 5.67 5.60 13.67
CA VAL A 70 4.29 5.13 13.80
C VAL A 70 3.34 6.25 13.41
N PHE A 71 2.37 5.92 12.55
CA PHE A 71 1.28 6.78 12.14
C PHE A 71 -0.04 6.14 12.56
N GLN A 72 -0.72 6.78 13.49
CA GLN A 72 -2.05 6.39 13.93
C GLN A 72 -2.78 7.63 14.45
N ARG A 73 -4.03 7.83 14.05
CA ARG A 73 -4.80 9.00 14.44
C ARG A 73 -5.19 8.97 15.93
N ASN A 74 -5.56 7.80 16.44
CA ASN A 74 -6.11 7.62 17.79
C ASN A 74 -5.35 6.52 18.55
N LEU A 75 -4.05 6.69 18.71
CA LEU A 75 -3.21 5.69 19.39
C LEU A 75 -3.63 5.46 20.86
N SER A 76 -4.10 6.52 21.53
CA SER A 76 -4.63 6.45 22.91
C SER A 76 -5.86 5.57 23.06
N ASP A 77 -6.71 5.54 22.04
CA ASP A 77 -7.99 4.83 22.09
C ASP A 77 -7.83 3.32 21.83
N LEU A 78 -6.67 2.91 21.35
CA LEU A 78 -6.33 1.49 21.18
C LEU A 78 -6.01 0.80 22.49
N SER A 79 -5.60 1.55 23.51
CA SER A 79 -5.32 0.97 24.82
C SER A 79 -6.64 0.57 25.51
N GLY A 80 -6.78 -0.73 25.80
CA GLY A 80 -8.00 -1.29 26.40
C GLY A 80 -9.13 -1.59 25.38
N SER A 81 -8.93 -1.34 24.08
CA SER A 81 -9.91 -1.69 23.07
C SER A 81 -9.77 -3.15 22.63
N PHE A 82 -10.91 -3.76 22.25
CA PHE A 82 -10.92 -5.10 21.67
C PHE A 82 -10.56 -5.03 20.19
N ILE A 83 -9.54 -5.80 19.78
CA ILE A 83 -9.05 -5.85 18.40
C ILE A 83 -9.27 -7.26 17.85
N LYS A 84 -9.92 -7.35 16.69
CA LYS A 84 -10.15 -8.61 15.99
C LYS A 84 -8.95 -8.95 15.11
N ARG A 85 -8.81 -10.25 14.82
CA ARG A 85 -7.82 -10.71 13.86
C ARG A 85 -8.11 -10.10 12.48
N GLY A 86 -7.10 -9.42 11.89
CA GLY A 86 -7.21 -8.74 10.60
C GLY A 86 -7.49 -7.24 10.70
N ASP A 87 -7.80 -6.72 11.89
CA ASP A 87 -7.95 -5.28 12.06
C ASP A 87 -6.62 -4.56 11.91
N ALA A 88 -6.63 -3.42 11.23
CA ALA A 88 -5.47 -2.56 11.10
C ALA A 88 -5.22 -1.82 12.41
N VAL A 89 -4.10 -2.11 13.08
CA VAL A 89 -3.77 -1.52 14.39
C VAL A 89 -3.05 -0.20 14.24
N MET A 90 -2.01 -0.17 13.41
CA MET A 90 -1.19 1.02 13.16
C MET A 90 -0.41 0.88 11.87
N SER A 91 0.02 2.01 11.31
CA SER A 91 0.92 2.06 10.16
C SER A 91 2.29 2.53 10.59
N VAL A 92 3.32 1.88 10.08
CA VAL A 92 4.71 2.30 10.28
C VAL A 92 5.29 2.66 8.92
N ALA A 93 5.87 3.84 8.80
CA ALA A 93 6.53 4.28 7.57
C ALA A 93 7.98 4.64 7.83
N ALA A 94 8.86 4.24 6.91
CA ALA A 94 10.26 4.66 6.92
C ALA A 94 10.32 6.18 6.75
N GLN A 95 11.16 6.84 7.54
CA GLN A 95 11.23 8.30 7.53
C GLN A 95 12.16 8.81 6.43
N ASP A 96 13.14 8.01 6.08
CA ASP A 96 14.21 8.38 5.17
C ASP A 96 13.93 7.99 3.70
N THR A 97 13.02 7.05 3.50
CA THR A 97 12.64 6.58 2.17
C THR A 97 11.30 7.18 1.78
N LYS A 98 11.31 8.11 0.86
CA LYS A 98 10.11 8.73 0.29
C LYS A 98 10.13 8.62 -1.22
N GLU A 99 8.97 8.51 -1.77
CA GLU A 99 8.72 8.38 -3.19
C GLU A 99 7.76 9.49 -3.62
N LEU A 100 7.96 10.05 -4.80
CA LEU A 100 7.01 10.99 -5.39
C LEU A 100 6.11 10.22 -6.36
N VAL A 101 4.81 10.37 -6.16
CA VAL A 101 3.82 9.84 -7.10
C VAL A 101 3.43 10.96 -8.06
N VAL A 102 3.66 10.74 -9.34
CA VAL A 102 3.43 11.71 -10.42
C VAL A 102 2.31 11.21 -11.30
N SER A 103 1.23 11.97 -11.39
CA SER A 103 0.12 11.65 -12.28
C SER A 103 0.41 12.15 -13.69
N VAL A 104 0.45 11.22 -14.64
CA VAL A 104 0.89 11.41 -16.02
C VAL A 104 -0.30 11.32 -16.96
N ASP A 105 -0.42 12.28 -17.87
CA ASP A 105 -1.41 12.24 -18.96
C ASP A 105 -1.03 11.17 -19.99
N GLN A 106 -2.04 10.58 -20.63
CA GLN A 106 -1.81 9.56 -21.66
C GLN A 106 -0.97 10.08 -22.84
N ARG A 107 -1.08 11.38 -23.14
CA ARG A 107 -0.32 12.01 -24.23
C ARG A 107 1.19 12.07 -23.95
N ASP A 108 1.56 12.15 -22.67
CA ASP A 108 2.94 12.30 -22.23
C ASP A 108 3.60 10.95 -21.90
N LEU A 109 2.83 9.85 -21.93
CA LEU A 109 3.27 8.54 -21.48
C LEU A 109 4.54 8.06 -22.17
N GLU A 110 4.60 8.14 -23.51
CA GLU A 110 5.76 7.66 -24.26
C GLU A 110 7.02 8.49 -23.96
N SER A 111 6.87 9.79 -23.79
CA SER A 111 7.98 10.67 -23.37
C SER A 111 8.48 10.31 -21.99
N ILE A 112 7.58 9.96 -21.06
CA ILE A 112 7.96 9.60 -19.69
C ILE A 112 8.56 8.21 -19.62
N LYS A 113 8.03 7.24 -20.37
CA LYS A 113 8.63 5.91 -20.47
C LYS A 113 10.07 5.96 -21.01
N ALA A 114 10.34 6.84 -21.98
CA ALA A 114 11.69 7.05 -22.50
C ALA A 114 12.65 7.65 -21.44
N ASN A 115 12.12 8.30 -20.41
CA ASN A 115 12.88 8.90 -19.31
C ASN A 115 13.00 8.00 -18.07
N VAL A 116 12.50 6.76 -18.09
CA VAL A 116 12.68 5.82 -16.98
C VAL A 116 14.18 5.52 -16.81
N GLY A 117 14.67 5.65 -15.59
CA GLY A 117 16.10 5.53 -15.26
C GLY A 117 16.94 6.78 -15.57
N HIS A 118 16.34 7.84 -16.10
CA HIS A 118 17.03 9.11 -16.37
C HIS A 118 16.68 10.16 -15.33
N ASP A 119 17.55 11.19 -15.26
CA ASP A 119 17.38 12.30 -14.32
C ASP A 119 16.23 13.21 -14.73
N VAL A 120 15.40 13.50 -13.74
CA VAL A 120 14.31 14.48 -13.83
C VAL A 120 14.52 15.59 -12.84
N ARG A 121 13.99 16.77 -13.14
CA ARG A 121 14.06 17.91 -12.23
C ARG A 121 12.78 18.01 -11.42
N VAL A 122 12.94 18.06 -10.11
CA VAL A 122 11.84 18.17 -9.15
C VAL A 122 11.86 19.55 -8.53
N MET A 123 10.71 20.21 -8.56
CA MET A 123 10.51 21.53 -7.94
C MET A 123 9.47 21.39 -6.81
N LEU A 124 9.89 21.73 -5.60
CA LEU A 124 9.00 21.92 -4.46
C LEU A 124 8.83 23.41 -4.15
N PRO A 125 7.63 23.84 -3.75
CA PRO A 125 7.42 25.22 -3.31
C PRO A 125 8.36 25.60 -2.17
N GLY A 126 9.07 26.72 -2.34
CA GLY A 126 10.00 27.25 -1.33
C GLY A 126 11.35 26.54 -1.25
N ARG A 127 11.70 25.69 -2.22
CA ARG A 127 12.98 24.98 -2.27
C ARG A 127 13.67 25.12 -3.64
N PRO A 128 15.00 25.01 -3.69
CA PRO A 128 15.69 24.91 -4.97
C PRO A 128 15.28 23.65 -5.72
N VAL A 129 15.35 23.72 -7.05
CA VAL A 129 15.14 22.56 -7.92
C VAL A 129 16.27 21.57 -7.71
N PHE A 130 15.94 20.30 -7.59
CA PHE A 130 16.90 19.20 -7.44
C PHE A 130 16.67 18.12 -8.49
N ALA A 131 17.71 17.35 -8.78
CA ALA A 131 17.65 16.19 -9.66
C ALA A 131 17.16 14.96 -8.90
N SER A 132 16.42 14.10 -9.59
CA SER A 132 15.95 12.81 -9.13
C SER A 132 15.78 11.89 -10.32
N SER A 133 15.41 10.61 -10.12
CA SER A 133 15.24 9.66 -11.22
C SER A 133 13.87 8.99 -11.19
N ILE A 134 13.32 8.72 -12.39
CA ILE A 134 12.10 7.93 -12.51
C ILE A 134 12.47 6.47 -12.29
N GLU A 135 11.85 5.85 -11.30
CA GLU A 135 12.07 4.43 -10.99
C GLU A 135 11.20 3.53 -11.86
N ARG A 136 9.92 3.85 -11.93
CA ARG A 136 8.95 3.07 -12.71
C ARG A 136 7.75 3.93 -13.13
N VAL A 137 7.04 3.42 -14.14
CA VAL A 137 5.74 3.94 -14.57
C VAL A 137 4.77 2.75 -14.57
N ASP A 138 3.61 2.93 -13.97
CA ASP A 138 2.61 1.89 -13.98
C ASP A 138 2.11 1.64 -15.42
N PRO A 139 2.03 0.38 -15.84
CA PRO A 139 1.67 0.05 -17.23
C PRO A 139 0.19 0.27 -17.53
N ARG A 140 -0.65 0.45 -16.51
CA ARG A 140 -2.09 0.56 -16.63
C ARG A 140 -2.57 1.96 -16.23
N ALA A 141 -3.36 2.58 -17.11
CA ALA A 141 -4.08 3.79 -16.75
C ALA A 141 -5.19 3.48 -15.75
N THR A 142 -5.40 4.38 -14.80
CA THR A 142 -6.46 4.32 -13.81
C THR A 142 -7.27 5.62 -13.81
N ASP A 143 -8.55 5.51 -13.53
CA ASP A 143 -9.43 6.64 -13.24
C ASP A 143 -9.50 6.96 -11.73
N GLN A 144 -8.87 6.12 -10.90
CA GLN A 144 -8.66 6.36 -9.48
C GLN A 144 -7.23 6.82 -9.24
N THR A 145 -7.06 7.91 -8.52
CA THR A 145 -5.71 8.38 -8.19
C THR A 145 -5.21 7.71 -6.92
N THR A 146 -3.93 7.36 -6.91
CA THR A 146 -3.23 6.89 -5.71
C THR A 146 -3.15 7.98 -4.63
N GLU A 147 -3.15 9.26 -5.04
CA GLU A 147 -3.10 10.41 -4.14
C GLU A 147 -4.33 11.30 -4.28
N PRO A 148 -5.35 11.15 -3.41
CA PRO A 148 -6.59 11.95 -3.45
C PRO A 148 -6.38 13.46 -3.38
N ARG A 149 -5.27 13.90 -2.79
CA ARG A 149 -4.90 15.32 -2.69
C ARG A 149 -4.59 16.00 -4.02
N LEU A 150 -4.36 15.22 -5.07
CA LEU A 150 -4.19 15.73 -6.43
C LEU A 150 -5.53 16.06 -7.09
N CYS A 151 -6.64 15.53 -6.58
CA CYS A 151 -7.98 15.75 -7.12
C CYS A 151 -8.52 17.14 -6.81
N ALA A 152 -9.32 17.71 -7.73
CA ALA A 152 -9.89 19.04 -7.62
C ALA A 152 -10.85 19.17 -6.41
N ASN A 153 -11.57 18.12 -6.02
CA ASN A 153 -12.41 18.09 -4.83
C ASN A 153 -11.60 18.26 -3.51
N SER A 154 -10.32 17.91 -3.53
CA SER A 154 -9.38 18.10 -2.42
C SER A 154 -8.45 19.30 -2.63
N GLY A 155 -8.77 20.21 -3.59
CA GLY A 155 -7.97 21.39 -3.93
C GLY A 155 -6.74 21.08 -4.79
N GLY A 156 -6.69 19.94 -5.47
CA GLY A 156 -5.66 19.56 -6.42
C GLY A 156 -5.92 20.06 -7.86
N PRO A 157 -4.97 19.86 -8.77
CA PRO A 157 -5.08 20.28 -10.16
C PRO A 157 -5.84 19.32 -11.07
N LEU A 158 -6.10 18.06 -10.62
CA LEU A 158 -6.69 17.05 -11.46
C LEU A 158 -8.23 17.15 -11.46
N PRO A 159 -8.86 17.31 -12.62
CA PRO A 159 -10.32 17.38 -12.72
C PRO A 159 -10.93 15.99 -12.40
N VAL A 160 -12.01 16.02 -11.64
CA VAL A 160 -12.75 14.81 -11.22
C VAL A 160 -14.22 14.91 -11.57
N LYS A 161 -14.87 13.76 -11.67
CA LYS A 161 -16.31 13.61 -11.83
C LYS A 161 -16.86 12.67 -10.73
N PRO A 162 -18.15 12.77 -10.38
CA PRO A 162 -18.76 11.82 -9.45
C PRO A 162 -18.62 10.38 -9.98
N ASN A 163 -18.30 9.45 -9.09
CA ASN A 163 -18.23 8.04 -9.40
C ASN A 163 -19.67 7.49 -9.55
N PRO A 164 -20.08 6.97 -10.74
CA PRO A 164 -21.42 6.45 -10.94
C PRO A 164 -21.74 5.22 -10.07
N ASN A 165 -20.72 4.55 -9.54
CA ASN A 165 -20.88 3.38 -8.67
C ASN A 165 -20.85 3.72 -7.16
N SER A 166 -20.71 5.00 -6.79
CA SER A 166 -20.78 5.43 -5.39
C SER A 166 -22.22 5.46 -4.90
N LYS A 167 -22.42 5.17 -3.61
CA LYS A 167 -23.75 5.29 -2.98
C LYS A 167 -24.14 6.76 -2.84
N PRO A 168 -25.41 7.11 -3.00
CA PRO A 168 -25.91 8.46 -2.73
C PRO A 168 -25.58 8.89 -1.28
N GLY A 169 -24.89 10.01 -1.13
CA GLY A 169 -24.49 10.52 0.19
C GLY A 169 -23.15 10.02 0.71
N ASP A 170 -22.43 9.22 -0.05
CA ASP A 170 -21.07 8.81 0.28
C ASP A 170 -20.09 9.97 -0.02
N ASN A 171 -19.54 10.56 1.03
CA ASN A 171 -18.49 11.59 0.94
C ASN A 171 -17.07 11.02 1.05
N SER A 172 -16.91 9.71 0.85
CA SER A 172 -15.59 9.08 0.86
C SER A 172 -14.75 9.54 -0.35
N GLU A 173 -13.44 9.36 -0.23
CA GLU A 173 -12.49 9.66 -1.33
C GLU A 173 -12.81 8.85 -2.60
N SER A 174 -13.45 7.69 -2.46
CA SER A 174 -13.89 6.83 -3.56
C SER A 174 -15.13 7.34 -4.30
N SER A 175 -15.81 8.38 -3.82
CA SER A 175 -17.00 8.95 -4.48
C SER A 175 -16.69 9.80 -5.71
N PHE A 176 -15.41 10.07 -5.98
CA PHE A 176 -14.96 10.79 -7.16
C PHE A 176 -13.93 9.97 -7.94
N VAL A 177 -13.98 10.08 -9.26
CA VAL A 177 -13.01 9.50 -10.19
C VAL A 177 -12.45 10.59 -11.09
N LEU A 178 -11.26 10.37 -11.64
CA LEU A 178 -10.63 11.29 -12.58
C LEU A 178 -11.51 11.46 -13.83
N LEU A 179 -11.52 12.67 -14.38
CA LEU A 179 -12.25 12.95 -15.63
C LEU A 179 -11.70 12.15 -16.81
N SER A 180 -10.37 12.00 -16.86
CA SER A 180 -9.66 11.17 -17.83
C SER A 180 -8.71 10.20 -17.10
N PRO A 181 -8.57 8.94 -17.59
CA PRO A 181 -7.61 8.00 -17.02
C PRO A 181 -6.17 8.54 -17.12
N ARG A 182 -5.38 8.29 -16.08
CA ARG A 182 -3.99 8.72 -15.99
C ARG A 182 -3.08 7.57 -15.57
N PHE A 183 -1.79 7.72 -15.82
CA PHE A 183 -0.78 6.77 -15.38
C PHE A 183 -0.07 7.33 -14.15
N ASP A 184 0.32 6.46 -13.23
CA ASP A 184 1.15 6.84 -12.11
C ASP A 184 2.61 6.50 -12.41
N ALA A 185 3.48 7.51 -12.28
CA ALA A 185 4.92 7.37 -12.34
C ALA A 185 5.52 7.61 -10.96
N TYR A 186 6.55 6.87 -10.64
CA TYR A 186 7.19 6.89 -9.34
C TYR A 186 8.62 7.39 -9.49
N VAL A 187 8.93 8.43 -8.73
CA VAL A 187 10.24 9.08 -8.73
C VAL A 187 10.88 8.87 -7.37
N SER A 188 12.02 8.19 -7.33
CA SER A 188 12.77 7.94 -6.11
C SER A 188 13.40 9.23 -5.61
N LEU A 189 13.42 9.41 -4.29
CA LEU A 189 14.07 10.56 -3.66
C LEU A 189 15.36 10.11 -2.98
N ASP A 190 16.41 10.90 -3.14
CA ASP A 190 17.60 10.74 -2.34
C ASP A 190 17.26 10.87 -0.84
N PRO A 191 17.74 9.97 0.04
CA PRO A 191 17.43 10.02 1.48
C PRO A 191 17.74 11.35 2.14
N SER A 192 18.77 12.05 1.68
CA SER A 192 19.16 13.38 2.20
C SER A 192 18.09 14.43 1.92
N VAL A 193 17.45 14.38 0.76
CA VAL A 193 16.35 15.25 0.34
C VAL A 193 15.04 14.77 0.96
N GLY A 194 14.80 13.46 0.92
CA GLY A 194 13.61 12.80 1.48
C GLY A 194 13.38 13.12 2.96
N SER A 195 14.44 13.15 3.78
CA SER A 195 14.34 13.47 5.21
C SER A 195 13.82 14.88 5.47
N GLN A 196 14.06 15.81 4.55
CA GLN A 196 13.67 17.22 4.66
C GLN A 196 12.28 17.54 4.11
N ILE A 197 11.65 16.62 3.39
CA ILE A 197 10.34 16.80 2.75
C ILE A 197 9.27 16.13 3.63
N HIS A 198 8.12 16.76 3.76
CA HIS A 198 6.98 16.16 4.45
C HIS A 198 6.11 15.35 3.49
N ALA A 199 5.65 14.19 3.94
CA ALA A 199 4.69 13.40 3.18
C ALA A 199 3.42 14.21 2.88
N GLY A 200 2.92 14.10 1.65
CA GLY A 200 1.75 14.84 1.18
C GLY A 200 2.03 16.26 0.69
N GLN A 201 3.31 16.68 0.61
CA GLN A 201 3.67 17.92 -0.09
C GLN A 201 3.50 17.74 -1.59
N ARG A 202 2.92 18.76 -2.26
CA ARG A 202 2.83 18.78 -3.72
C ARG A 202 4.15 19.24 -4.31
N CYS A 203 4.51 18.62 -5.41
CA CYS A 203 5.68 19.00 -6.21
C CYS A 203 5.32 19.02 -7.69
N GLN A 204 6.21 19.59 -8.49
CA GLN A 204 6.17 19.53 -9.95
C GLN A 204 7.43 18.82 -10.41
N VAL A 205 7.25 17.89 -11.35
CA VAL A 205 8.36 17.14 -11.95
C VAL A 205 8.47 17.52 -13.41
N PHE A 206 9.66 17.93 -13.80
CA PHE A 206 9.98 18.32 -15.18
C PHE A 206 10.81 17.21 -15.82
N PHE A 207 10.27 16.64 -16.86
CA PHE A 207 10.93 15.64 -17.69
C PHE A 207 11.71 16.33 -18.80
N SER A 208 12.87 15.79 -19.15
CA SER A 208 13.55 16.20 -20.36
C SER A 208 12.70 15.82 -21.56
N ALA A 209 12.29 16.79 -22.36
CA ALA A 209 11.64 16.48 -23.63
C ALA A 209 12.61 15.63 -24.45
N THR A 210 12.14 14.51 -25.01
CA THR A 210 12.88 13.82 -26.05
C THR A 210 13.21 14.84 -27.13
N GLU A 211 14.45 14.93 -27.57
CA GLU A 211 14.86 15.88 -28.62
C GLU A 211 14.03 15.59 -29.88
N GLN A 212 12.88 16.23 -29.96
CA GLN A 212 12.10 16.25 -31.19
C GLN A 212 12.65 17.36 -32.06
N SER A 213 13.03 17.01 -33.27
CA SER A 213 13.39 17.98 -34.29
C SER A 213 12.25 19.00 -34.41
N LEU A 214 12.57 20.29 -34.47
CA LEU A 214 11.59 21.36 -34.67
C LEU A 214 10.68 21.06 -35.88
N GLY A 215 11.21 20.41 -36.91
CA GLY A 215 10.46 19.98 -38.08
C GLY A 215 9.39 18.96 -37.78
N SER A 216 9.66 17.96 -36.91
CA SER A 216 8.65 16.96 -36.52
C SER A 216 7.58 17.57 -35.63
N TYR A 217 7.93 18.54 -34.78
CA TYR A 217 6.94 19.27 -33.98
C TYR A 217 5.99 20.09 -34.86
N PHE A 218 6.51 20.83 -35.82
CA PHE A 218 5.67 21.59 -36.77
C PHE A 218 4.80 20.68 -37.62
N PHE A 219 5.33 19.54 -38.05
CA PHE A 219 4.56 18.56 -38.85
C PHE A 219 3.42 17.96 -38.05
N LEU A 220 3.65 17.59 -36.79
CA LEU A 220 2.60 17.06 -35.90
C LEU A 220 1.54 18.13 -35.59
N ALA A 221 1.95 19.34 -35.24
CA ALA A 221 1.05 20.45 -34.93
C ALA A 221 0.17 20.83 -36.13
N THR A 222 0.75 20.87 -37.35
CA THR A 222 0.00 21.15 -38.57
C THR A 222 -0.93 20.00 -38.97
N SER A 223 -0.53 18.74 -38.75
CA SER A 223 -1.37 17.58 -39.06
C SER A 223 -2.56 17.47 -38.10
N GLU A 224 -2.41 17.77 -36.82
CA GLU A 224 -3.53 17.82 -35.86
C GLU A 224 -4.48 18.98 -36.18
N TRP A 225 -3.95 20.16 -36.50
CA TRP A 225 -4.79 21.27 -36.93
C TRP A 225 -5.60 20.94 -38.20
N LEU A 226 -4.98 20.27 -39.15
CA LEU A 226 -5.65 19.86 -40.40
C LEU A 226 -6.73 18.80 -40.14
N LYS A 227 -6.47 17.80 -39.28
CA LYS A 227 -7.47 16.80 -38.87
C LYS A 227 -8.69 17.45 -38.22
N ASN A 228 -8.46 18.34 -37.24
CA ASN A 228 -9.55 19.06 -36.58
C ASN A 228 -10.38 19.92 -37.54
N LYS A 229 -9.73 20.51 -38.56
CA LYS A 229 -10.44 21.26 -39.60
C LYS A 229 -11.26 20.38 -40.51
N ILE A 230 -10.77 19.19 -40.85
CA ILE A 230 -11.48 18.22 -41.69
C ILE A 230 -12.68 17.64 -40.94
N GLU A 231 -12.54 17.28 -39.66
CA GLU A 231 -13.66 16.82 -38.84
C GLU A 231 -14.80 17.85 -38.75
N LEU A 232 -14.44 19.11 -38.46
CA LEU A 232 -15.40 20.21 -38.43
C LEU A 232 -16.10 20.44 -39.79
N ALA A 233 -15.38 20.24 -40.90
CA ALA A 233 -15.95 20.38 -42.25
C ALA A 233 -16.88 19.23 -42.59
N VAL A 234 -16.62 18.03 -42.13
CA VAL A 234 -17.48 16.83 -42.36
C VAL A 234 -18.77 16.94 -41.53
N GLU A 235 -18.70 17.41 -40.29
CA GLU A 235 -19.92 17.62 -39.48
C GLU A 235 -20.84 18.71 -40.05
N THR A 236 -20.30 19.75 -40.66
CA THR A 236 -21.12 20.80 -41.29
C THR A 236 -21.72 20.39 -42.61
N THR A 237 -21.26 19.32 -43.25
CA THR A 237 -21.80 18.86 -44.54
C THR A 237 -22.90 17.78 -44.37
N THR A 238 -23.07 17.25 -43.14
CA THR A 238 -24.02 16.18 -42.83
C THR A 238 -25.32 16.70 -42.16
N MET A 239 -25.50 18.00 -42.04
CA MET A 239 -26.73 18.69 -41.69
C MET A 239 -27.36 19.28 -42.96
#